data_4190f288185f204f57496c82999fa5d6
#
_entry.id   4190f288185f204f57496c82999fa5d6
#
_cell.length_a   1.000
_cell.length_b   1.000
_cell.length_c   1.000
_cell.angle_alpha   90.00
_cell.angle_beta   90.00
_cell.angle_gamma   90.00
#
_symmetry.space_group_name_H-M   'P 1'
#
loop_
_entity.id
_entity.type
_entity.pdbx_description
1 polymer ?
#
loop_
_entity_poly.entity_id
_entity_poly.type
_entity_poly.pdbx_seq_one_letter_code
_entity_poly.pdbx_strand_id
1 'polypeptide(L)'
;ENNVNRRLDVVVYINGLPLVVVELKNATSEKATIRNAYTQIQNYKKDVPSIFFYNALCVISDGIDAKVSSVSAPFTRFLSWKAPEEAGLETDLQVMTKHMFDKRVLLNLIRYCTVFETEEKKDEQTGLVSISKIKKVAAYHQYYAVQKAVDQTLRATHSADGDRKVGVVWHTQGSGKSLSMVFYSGQIITHPQMKNPTIVILTDRNDLDDQLFGTFGNCIGLLRQTPIQAKNRDHIKELLKVSGGGVIFTTIQKFSPEEGNVYDTLSERTNIVVVADEAHRSQYGFKGRLVEVEDTSEIRYGN
;
A
#
# COMPACT_ATOMS: atom_id res chain seq x y z
N GLU A 1 10.50 33.84 5.52
CA GLU A 1 11.52 33.39 4.58
C GLU A 1 11.50 34.28 3.31
N ASN A 2 12.64 34.53 2.70
CA ASN A 2 12.76 35.30 1.46
C ASN A 2 12.08 36.71 1.46
N ASN A 3 11.94 37.34 2.63
CA ASN A 3 11.22 38.59 2.84
C ASN A 3 9.74 38.60 2.36
N VAL A 4 9.15 37.41 2.22
CA VAL A 4 7.74 37.23 1.85
C VAL A 4 6.95 36.83 3.07
N ASN A 5 5.93 37.61 3.41
CA ASN A 5 4.97 37.26 4.44
C ASN A 5 3.79 36.50 3.82
N ARG A 6 3.52 35.29 4.29
CA ARG A 6 2.40 34.44 3.87
C ARG A 6 1.53 34.07 5.04
N ARG A 7 0.23 34.07 4.84
CA ARG A 7 -0.77 33.60 5.80
C ARG A 7 -1.38 32.31 5.25
N LEU A 8 -1.10 31.20 5.93
CA LEU A 8 -1.75 29.92 5.64
C LEU A 8 -3.12 29.87 6.34
N ASP A 9 -4.11 29.24 5.73
CA ASP A 9 -5.46 29.20 6.29
C ASP A 9 -5.51 28.29 7.54
N VAL A 10 -5.10 27.03 7.42
CA VAL A 10 -5.03 26.10 8.56
C VAL A 10 -3.75 25.27 8.50
N VAL A 11 -3.09 25.15 9.64
CA VAL A 11 -1.96 24.22 9.82
C VAL A 11 -2.22 23.33 11.03
N VAL A 12 -2.18 22.01 10.82
CA VAL A 12 -2.33 21.05 11.91
C VAL A 12 -0.96 20.68 12.46
N TYR A 13 -0.76 20.94 13.74
CA TYR A 13 0.45 20.60 14.47
C TYR A 13 0.23 19.36 15.33
N ILE A 14 1.21 18.46 15.32
CA ILE A 14 1.27 17.33 16.25
C ILE A 14 2.65 17.38 16.91
N ASN A 15 2.67 17.50 18.23
CA ASN A 15 3.91 17.67 19.02
C ASN A 15 4.81 18.80 18.48
N GLY A 16 4.22 19.93 18.07
CA GLY A 16 4.95 21.08 17.54
C GLY A 16 5.41 20.96 16.07
N LEU A 17 5.19 19.82 15.41
CA LEU A 17 5.54 19.64 14.01
C LEU A 17 4.35 19.99 13.10
N PRO A 18 4.53 20.83 12.07
CA PRO A 18 3.48 21.19 11.11
C PRO A 18 3.25 20.05 10.13
N LEU A 19 2.33 19.13 10.44
CA LEU A 19 2.14 17.91 9.67
C LEU A 19 1.12 18.04 8.55
N VAL A 20 0.11 18.92 8.68
CA VAL A 20 -0.89 19.11 7.62
C VAL A 20 -1.04 20.58 7.30
N VAL A 21 -0.99 20.92 6.03
CA VAL A 21 -1.30 22.25 5.51
C VAL A 21 -2.63 22.17 4.77
N VAL A 22 -3.59 23.02 5.15
CA VAL A 22 -4.91 23.10 4.54
C VAL A 22 -5.07 24.48 3.91
N GLU A 23 -5.42 24.53 2.66
CA GLU A 23 -5.78 25.75 1.96
C GLU A 23 -7.27 25.72 1.61
N LEU A 24 -7.96 26.76 2.03
CA LEU A 24 -9.40 26.91 1.87
C LEU A 24 -9.72 28.04 0.87
N LYS A 25 -10.73 27.84 0.04
CA LYS A 25 -11.29 28.87 -0.80
C LYS A 25 -12.77 29.04 -0.47
N ASN A 26 -13.27 30.24 -0.72
CA ASN A 26 -14.67 30.53 -0.43
C ASN A 26 -15.58 30.01 -1.57
N ALA A 27 -16.47 29.09 -1.27
CA ALA A 27 -17.43 28.49 -2.22
C ALA A 27 -18.34 29.50 -2.91
N THR A 28 -18.56 30.68 -2.32
CA THR A 28 -19.43 31.71 -2.90
C THR A 28 -18.77 32.57 -3.96
N SER A 29 -17.46 32.42 -4.18
CA SER A 29 -16.71 33.19 -5.16
C SER A 29 -16.53 32.40 -6.45
N GLU A 30 -17.07 32.85 -7.56
CA GLU A 30 -16.95 32.22 -8.89
C GLU A 30 -15.49 31.95 -9.33
N LYS A 31 -14.55 32.74 -8.80
CA LYS A 31 -13.11 32.61 -9.12
C LYS A 31 -12.34 31.74 -8.14
N ALA A 32 -12.94 31.31 -7.03
CA ALA A 32 -12.28 30.55 -5.97
C ALA A 32 -12.50 29.05 -6.14
N THR A 33 -11.70 28.44 -7.00
CA THR A 33 -11.79 27.01 -7.29
C THR A 33 -10.80 26.21 -6.43
N ILE A 34 -11.08 24.93 -6.25
CA ILE A 34 -10.17 23.99 -5.60
C ILE A 34 -8.78 23.96 -6.29
N ARG A 35 -8.71 24.25 -7.60
CA ARG A 35 -7.46 24.39 -8.33
C ARG A 35 -6.66 25.60 -7.89
N ASN A 36 -7.32 26.68 -7.52
CA ASN A 36 -6.66 27.86 -6.97
C ASN A 36 -6.07 27.58 -5.58
N ALA A 37 -6.75 26.75 -4.76
CA ALA A 37 -6.18 26.27 -3.51
C ALA A 37 -4.90 25.45 -3.73
N TYR A 38 -4.90 24.55 -4.71
CA TYR A 38 -3.68 23.82 -5.09
C TYR A 38 -2.55 24.76 -5.53
N THR A 39 -2.84 25.72 -6.41
CA THR A 39 -1.86 26.71 -6.87
C THR A 39 -1.28 27.50 -5.71
N GLN A 40 -2.10 27.86 -4.73
CA GLN A 40 -1.66 28.58 -3.55
C GLN A 40 -0.70 27.74 -2.69
N ILE A 41 -0.95 26.43 -2.52
CA ILE A 41 0.01 25.53 -1.87
C ILE A 41 1.34 25.49 -2.64
N GLN A 42 1.33 25.48 -3.99
CA GLN A 42 2.57 25.52 -4.77
C GLN A 42 3.34 26.84 -4.54
N ASN A 43 2.63 27.97 -4.37
CA ASN A 43 3.25 29.25 -4.03
C ASN A 43 3.88 29.20 -2.63
N TYR A 44 3.18 28.65 -1.62
CA TYR A 44 3.73 28.48 -0.28
C TYR A 44 5.01 27.62 -0.26
N LYS A 45 5.07 26.57 -1.08
CA LYS A 45 6.28 25.74 -1.20
C LYS A 45 7.49 26.52 -1.70
N LYS A 46 7.28 27.57 -2.51
CA LYS A 46 8.35 28.45 -3.00
C LYS A 46 8.71 29.52 -1.99
N ASP A 47 7.70 30.10 -1.35
CA ASP A 47 7.86 31.30 -0.53
C ASP A 47 8.27 30.99 0.92
N VAL A 48 7.74 29.90 1.49
CA VAL A 48 7.95 29.47 2.89
C VAL A 48 8.20 27.97 2.98
N PRO A 49 9.26 27.44 2.33
CA PRO A 49 9.51 26.00 2.21
C PRO A 49 9.67 25.28 3.55
N SER A 50 10.11 25.96 4.60
CA SER A 50 10.35 25.38 5.92
C SER A 50 9.10 24.73 6.54
N ILE A 51 7.90 25.27 6.28
CA ILE A 51 6.64 24.71 6.78
C ILE A 51 6.35 23.29 6.23
N PHE A 52 6.99 22.94 5.09
CA PHE A 52 6.79 21.66 4.44
C PHE A 52 7.85 20.61 4.76
N PHE A 53 8.89 20.93 5.54
CA PHE A 53 9.93 19.94 5.88
C PHE A 53 9.39 18.71 6.61
N TYR A 54 8.40 18.90 7.47
CA TYR A 54 7.74 17.82 8.19
C TYR A 54 6.34 17.51 7.67
N ASN A 55 5.93 18.15 6.55
CA ASN A 55 4.57 18.01 6.04
C ASN A 55 4.25 16.57 5.68
N ALA A 56 3.18 16.04 6.26
CA ALA A 56 2.64 14.74 5.93
C ALA A 56 1.62 14.83 4.79
N LEU A 57 0.69 15.77 4.89
CA LEU A 57 -0.45 15.91 4.00
C LEU A 57 -0.68 17.38 3.60
N CYS A 58 -1.14 17.57 2.38
CA CYS A 58 -1.72 18.83 1.91
C CYS A 58 -3.20 18.60 1.60
N VAL A 59 -4.04 19.49 2.10
CA VAL A 59 -5.49 19.50 1.86
C VAL A 59 -5.86 20.76 1.13
N ILE A 60 -6.71 20.63 0.12
CA ILE A 60 -7.28 21.73 -0.66
C ILE A 60 -8.80 21.63 -0.61
N SER A 61 -9.50 22.74 -0.41
CA SER A 61 -10.95 22.78 -0.38
C SER A 61 -11.50 24.12 -0.85
N ASP A 62 -12.70 24.09 -1.39
CA ASP A 62 -13.51 25.28 -1.65
C ASP A 62 -14.69 25.40 -0.69
N GLY A 63 -14.71 24.59 0.36
CA GLY A 63 -15.76 24.55 1.38
C GLY A 63 -16.79 23.44 1.16
N ILE A 64 -16.95 22.97 -0.07
CA ILE A 64 -17.81 21.84 -0.45
C ILE A 64 -16.96 20.65 -0.80
N ASP A 65 -16.20 20.77 -1.88
CA ASP A 65 -15.21 19.79 -2.28
C ASP A 65 -13.97 19.88 -1.38
N ALA A 66 -13.41 18.75 -1.02
CA ALA A 66 -12.14 18.67 -0.31
C ALA A 66 -11.30 17.50 -0.83
N LYS A 67 -10.04 17.78 -1.11
CA LYS A 67 -9.10 16.76 -1.63
C LYS A 67 -7.80 16.80 -0.86
N VAL A 68 -7.20 15.62 -0.72
CA VAL A 68 -5.95 15.43 0.02
C VAL A 68 -4.94 14.69 -0.82
N SER A 69 -3.68 15.04 -0.65
CA SER A 69 -2.54 14.27 -1.15
C SER A 69 -1.25 14.66 -0.43
N SER A 70 -0.11 14.18 -0.92
CA SER A 70 1.21 14.55 -0.43
C SER A 70 1.68 15.89 -1.01
N VAL A 71 2.70 16.47 -0.38
CA VAL A 71 3.34 17.73 -0.84
C VAL A 71 3.97 17.62 -2.24
N SER A 72 4.38 16.41 -2.65
CA SER A 72 4.98 16.17 -3.99
C SER A 72 3.96 15.82 -5.07
N ALA A 73 2.68 15.65 -4.71
CA ALA A 73 1.67 15.19 -5.63
C ALA A 73 1.24 16.27 -6.64
N PRO A 74 1.05 15.93 -7.94
CA PRO A 74 0.39 16.81 -8.89
C PRO A 74 -1.12 16.92 -8.56
N PHE A 75 -1.79 17.95 -9.08
CA PHE A 75 -3.22 18.19 -8.83
C PHE A 75 -4.11 16.96 -9.12
N THR A 76 -3.80 16.20 -10.16
CA THR A 76 -4.55 15.01 -10.56
C THR A 76 -4.49 13.86 -9.54
N ARG A 77 -3.58 13.93 -8.58
CA ARG A 77 -3.44 12.95 -7.48
C ARG A 77 -4.04 13.43 -6.17
N PHE A 78 -4.66 14.59 -6.14
CA PHE A 78 -5.47 15.03 -5.01
C PHE A 78 -6.85 14.39 -5.12
N LEU A 79 -7.21 13.57 -4.15
CA LEU A 79 -8.44 12.78 -4.12
C LEU A 79 -9.29 13.17 -2.92
N SER A 80 -10.61 13.09 -3.07
CA SER A 80 -11.53 13.25 -1.96
C SER A 80 -11.39 12.07 -0.99
N TRP A 81 -11.58 12.34 0.29
CA TRP A 81 -11.71 11.29 1.31
C TRP A 81 -13.16 10.90 1.46
N LYS A 82 -13.47 9.60 1.37
CA LYS A 82 -14.84 9.09 1.54
C LYS A 82 -14.97 8.34 2.85
N ALA A 83 -16.17 8.36 3.41
CA ALA A 83 -16.51 7.54 4.57
C ALA A 83 -16.57 6.04 4.19
N PRO A 84 -16.33 5.12 5.15
CA PRO A 84 -16.51 3.69 4.92
C PRO A 84 -17.99 3.30 4.70
N GLU A 85 -18.92 4.11 5.18
CA GLU A 85 -20.36 3.99 4.99
C GLU A 85 -20.88 5.21 4.21
N GLU A 86 -22.10 5.16 3.67
CA GLU A 86 -22.67 6.29 2.95
C GLU A 86 -22.78 7.51 3.88
N ALA A 87 -22.13 8.60 3.51
CA ALA A 87 -22.03 9.83 4.31
C ALA A 87 -23.30 10.73 4.22
N GLY A 88 -24.37 10.29 3.59
CA GLY A 88 -25.59 11.06 3.41
C GLY A 88 -25.35 12.35 2.60
N LEU A 89 -25.86 13.49 3.12
CA LEU A 89 -25.75 14.82 2.49
C LEU A 89 -24.52 15.62 2.95
N GLU A 90 -23.51 14.97 3.54
CA GLU A 90 -22.30 15.65 4.01
C GLU A 90 -21.40 16.09 2.86
N THR A 91 -20.79 17.28 3.00
CA THR A 91 -19.78 17.75 2.03
C THR A 91 -18.49 16.95 2.17
N ASP A 92 -17.66 16.93 1.12
CA ASP A 92 -16.34 16.28 1.16
C ASP A 92 -15.48 16.79 2.33
N LEU A 93 -15.56 18.08 2.64
CA LEU A 93 -14.84 18.68 3.76
C LEU A 93 -15.35 18.14 5.11
N GLN A 94 -16.66 17.97 5.28
CA GLN A 94 -17.24 17.40 6.50
C GLN A 94 -16.84 15.93 6.68
N VAL A 95 -16.94 15.14 5.61
CA VAL A 95 -16.50 13.73 5.59
C VAL A 95 -15.02 13.62 5.93
N MET A 96 -14.18 14.44 5.32
CA MET A 96 -12.74 14.46 5.59
C MET A 96 -12.45 14.82 7.05
N THR A 97 -13.14 15.82 7.58
CA THR A 97 -12.95 16.27 8.96
C THR A 97 -13.35 15.19 9.98
N LYS A 98 -14.46 14.51 9.75
CA LYS A 98 -14.93 13.45 10.64
C LYS A 98 -14.09 12.19 10.59
N HIS A 99 -13.72 11.75 9.37
CA HIS A 99 -13.17 10.41 9.16
C HIS A 99 -11.66 10.40 8.96
N MET A 100 -11.09 11.30 8.13
CA MET A 100 -9.65 11.33 7.93
C MET A 100 -8.89 12.00 9.08
N PHE A 101 -9.47 13.08 9.64
CA PHE A 101 -8.88 13.80 10.78
C PHE A 101 -9.23 13.17 12.14
N ASP A 102 -9.96 12.05 12.18
CA ASP A 102 -9.95 11.21 13.38
C ASP A 102 -8.49 10.91 13.77
N LYS A 103 -8.16 11.07 15.04
CA LYS A 103 -6.76 11.02 15.52
C LYS A 103 -6.08 9.69 15.19
N ARG A 104 -6.82 8.56 15.26
CA ARG A 104 -6.28 7.23 14.97
C ARG A 104 -6.07 7.07 13.47
N VAL A 105 -7.03 7.51 12.66
CA VAL A 105 -6.95 7.45 11.21
C VAL A 105 -5.78 8.30 10.71
N LEU A 106 -5.68 9.54 11.15
CA LEU A 106 -4.61 10.45 10.75
C LEU A 106 -3.21 9.91 11.12
N LEU A 107 -3.04 9.43 12.35
CA LEU A 107 -1.76 8.89 12.80
C LEU A 107 -1.40 7.59 12.06
N ASN A 108 -2.37 6.72 11.81
CA ASN A 108 -2.16 5.51 11.00
C ASN A 108 -1.80 5.83 9.56
N LEU A 109 -2.50 6.81 8.95
CA LEU A 109 -2.24 7.25 7.58
C LEU A 109 -0.80 7.76 7.45
N ILE A 110 -0.35 8.59 8.39
CA ILE A 110 1.00 9.12 8.41
C ILE A 110 2.04 8.02 8.63
N ARG A 111 1.80 7.12 9.58
CA ARG A 111 2.78 6.13 10.01
C ARG A 111 2.91 4.94 9.07
N TYR A 112 1.79 4.41 8.56
CA TYR A 112 1.75 3.13 7.86
C TYR A 112 1.30 3.22 6.39
N CYS A 113 0.69 4.34 6.00
CA CYS A 113 0.14 4.51 4.67
C CYS A 113 0.79 5.65 3.90
N THR A 114 2.05 5.95 4.24
CA THR A 114 2.88 6.94 3.56
C THR A 114 4.22 6.30 3.18
N VAL A 115 4.62 6.46 1.92
CA VAL A 115 5.89 5.96 1.40
C VAL A 115 6.64 7.03 0.62
N PHE A 116 7.95 6.85 0.51
CA PHE A 116 8.83 7.68 -0.29
C PHE A 116 9.43 6.80 -1.38
N GLU A 117 9.05 7.04 -2.61
CA GLU A 117 9.64 6.38 -3.77
C GLU A 117 10.75 7.24 -4.38
N THR A 118 11.80 6.59 -4.84
CA THR A 118 12.85 7.25 -5.61
C THR A 118 12.46 7.17 -7.08
N GLU A 119 12.37 8.32 -7.74
CA GLU A 119 12.15 8.42 -9.18
C GLU A 119 13.42 8.94 -9.84
N GLU A 120 13.93 8.18 -10.78
CA GLU A 120 15.04 8.59 -11.65
C GLU A 120 14.46 9.12 -12.96
N LYS A 121 14.75 10.38 -13.27
CA LYS A 121 14.40 10.99 -14.57
C LYS A 121 15.69 11.26 -15.34
N LYS A 122 15.82 10.59 -16.46
CA LYS A 122 16.87 10.88 -17.43
C LYS A 122 16.36 11.95 -18.40
N ASP A 123 17.05 13.06 -18.46
CA ASP A 123 16.81 14.09 -19.47
C ASP A 123 17.32 13.56 -20.82
N GLU A 124 16.42 13.44 -21.80
CA GLU A 124 16.75 12.88 -23.12
C GLU A 124 17.71 13.77 -23.94
N GLN A 125 17.74 15.06 -23.66
CA GLN A 125 18.58 16.01 -24.41
C GLN A 125 19.99 16.13 -23.81
N THR A 126 20.09 16.15 -22.50
CA THR A 126 21.36 16.36 -21.78
C THR A 126 21.97 15.05 -21.26
N GLY A 127 21.20 13.96 -21.22
CA GLY A 127 21.62 12.67 -20.64
C GLY A 127 21.75 12.70 -19.11
N LEU A 128 21.47 13.83 -18.46
CA LEU A 128 21.57 13.98 -17.02
C LEU A 128 20.46 13.18 -16.31
N VAL A 129 20.86 12.45 -15.27
CA VAL A 129 19.92 11.72 -14.40
C VAL A 129 19.62 12.58 -13.18
N SER A 130 18.36 12.96 -13.01
CA SER A 130 17.87 13.60 -11.81
C SER A 130 17.17 12.57 -10.93
N ILE A 131 17.57 12.54 -9.66
CA ILE A 131 16.95 11.65 -8.65
C ILE A 131 16.05 12.50 -7.78
N SER A 132 14.76 12.18 -7.75
CA SER A 132 13.79 12.84 -6.91
C SER A 132 13.08 11.84 -5.99
N LYS A 133 12.78 12.27 -4.77
CA LYS A 133 11.95 11.48 -3.84
C LYS A 133 10.51 11.96 -3.94
N ILE A 134 9.63 11.05 -4.31
CA ILE A 134 8.20 11.30 -4.39
C ILE A 134 7.53 10.70 -3.16
N LYS A 135 6.85 11.55 -2.41
CA LYS A 135 6.00 11.11 -1.31
C LYS A 135 4.64 10.67 -1.83
N LYS A 136 4.22 9.47 -1.50
CA LYS A 136 2.88 8.94 -1.81
C LYS A 136 2.15 8.60 -0.53
N VAL A 137 0.86 8.91 -0.52
CA VAL A 137 -0.06 8.64 0.61
C VAL A 137 -1.21 7.82 0.09
N ALA A 138 -1.70 6.88 0.89
CA ALA A 138 -2.84 6.05 0.53
C ALA A 138 -4.10 6.89 0.27
N ALA A 139 -4.84 6.54 -0.77
CA ALA A 139 -6.21 6.99 -0.94
C ALA A 139 -7.14 6.31 0.08
N TYR A 140 -8.33 6.88 0.30
CA TYR A 140 -9.30 6.36 1.28
C TYR A 140 -9.59 4.86 1.10
N HIS A 141 -9.81 4.41 -0.14
CA HIS A 141 -10.12 3.00 -0.44
C HIS A 141 -8.95 2.07 -0.13
N GLN A 142 -7.71 2.50 -0.38
CA GLN A 142 -6.51 1.74 0.00
C GLN A 142 -6.38 1.67 1.52
N TYR A 143 -6.56 2.80 2.21
CA TYR A 143 -6.50 2.85 3.66
C TYR A 143 -7.48 1.88 4.31
N TYR A 144 -8.78 1.97 3.97
CA TYR A 144 -9.80 1.12 4.59
C TYR A 144 -9.65 -0.36 4.23
N ALA A 145 -9.25 -0.67 2.99
CA ALA A 145 -8.96 -2.05 2.60
C ALA A 145 -7.79 -2.63 3.41
N VAL A 146 -6.72 -1.86 3.57
CA VAL A 146 -5.56 -2.27 4.37
C VAL A 146 -5.94 -2.48 5.83
N GLN A 147 -6.68 -1.55 6.46
CA GLN A 147 -7.11 -1.72 7.85
C GLN A 147 -7.96 -2.98 8.03
N LYS A 148 -8.95 -3.22 7.16
CA LYS A 148 -9.75 -4.45 7.19
C LYS A 148 -8.90 -5.71 7.01
N ALA A 149 -7.94 -5.69 6.10
CA ALA A 149 -7.05 -6.83 5.87
C ALA A 149 -6.16 -7.10 7.08
N VAL A 150 -5.61 -6.06 7.73
CA VAL A 150 -4.83 -6.19 8.96
C VAL A 150 -5.67 -6.80 10.07
N ASP A 151 -6.86 -6.26 10.33
CA ASP A 151 -7.77 -6.77 11.37
C ASP A 151 -8.14 -8.25 11.13
N GLN A 152 -8.43 -8.63 9.88
CA GLN A 152 -8.74 -10.01 9.53
C GLN A 152 -7.50 -10.92 9.69
N THR A 153 -6.31 -10.44 9.33
CA THR A 153 -5.07 -11.20 9.55
C THR A 153 -4.86 -11.51 11.03
N LEU A 154 -5.05 -10.52 11.89
CA LEU A 154 -4.90 -10.72 13.33
C LEU A 154 -5.92 -11.72 13.90
N ARG A 155 -7.16 -11.70 13.40
CA ARG A 155 -8.18 -12.69 13.75
C ARG A 155 -7.82 -14.08 13.22
N ALA A 156 -7.44 -14.19 11.96
CA ALA A 156 -7.11 -15.45 11.29
C ALA A 156 -5.88 -16.13 11.90
N THR A 157 -4.96 -15.36 12.47
CA THR A 157 -3.75 -15.88 13.14
C THR A 157 -3.94 -16.14 14.64
N HIS A 158 -5.11 -15.84 15.21
CA HIS A 158 -5.37 -16.11 16.62
C HIS A 158 -5.29 -17.62 16.90
N SER A 159 -4.54 -17.99 17.93
CA SER A 159 -4.17 -19.40 18.17
C SER A 159 -5.34 -20.32 18.52
N ALA A 160 -6.43 -19.78 19.07
CA ALA A 160 -7.57 -20.58 19.53
C ALA A 160 -8.66 -20.74 18.46
N ASP A 161 -8.98 -19.67 17.72
CA ASP A 161 -10.18 -19.59 16.88
C ASP A 161 -9.87 -19.18 15.42
N GLY A 162 -8.60 -18.97 15.08
CA GLY A 162 -8.20 -18.48 13.76
C GLY A 162 -8.32 -19.54 12.67
N ASP A 163 -9.08 -19.24 11.62
CA ASP A 163 -9.28 -20.11 10.46
C ASP A 163 -8.16 -20.02 9.41
N ARG A 164 -7.17 -19.14 9.63
CA ARG A 164 -6.04 -18.84 8.73
C ARG A 164 -6.44 -18.26 7.37
N LYS A 165 -7.67 -17.76 7.25
CA LYS A 165 -8.19 -17.14 6.02
C LYS A 165 -8.42 -15.65 6.25
N VAL A 166 -7.70 -14.82 5.52
CA VAL A 166 -7.82 -13.36 5.64
C VAL A 166 -8.94 -12.83 4.75
N GLY A 167 -9.04 -13.27 3.51
CA GLY A 167 -10.06 -12.83 2.57
C GLY A 167 -9.49 -12.35 1.24
N VAL A 168 -10.31 -11.63 0.51
CA VAL A 168 -10.00 -11.12 -0.83
C VAL A 168 -10.20 -9.61 -0.86
N VAL A 169 -9.23 -8.89 -1.42
CA VAL A 169 -9.33 -7.46 -1.71
C VAL A 169 -9.58 -7.28 -3.22
N TRP A 170 -10.77 -6.78 -3.53
CA TRP A 170 -11.12 -6.48 -4.91
C TRP A 170 -11.08 -4.97 -5.16
N HIS A 171 -10.13 -4.57 -5.98
CA HIS A 171 -10.00 -3.20 -6.45
C HIS A 171 -9.93 -3.19 -7.98
N THR A 172 -10.43 -2.10 -8.60
CA THR A 172 -10.31 -1.90 -10.05
C THR A 172 -8.86 -1.83 -10.49
N GLN A 173 -8.60 -2.14 -11.76
CA GLN A 173 -7.27 -1.96 -12.34
C GLN A 173 -6.84 -0.49 -12.25
N GLY A 174 -5.58 -0.23 -11.94
CA GLY A 174 -5.05 1.14 -11.78
C GLY A 174 -5.36 1.81 -10.43
N SER A 175 -6.08 1.16 -9.50
CA SER A 175 -6.39 1.69 -8.16
C SER A 175 -5.23 1.71 -7.18
N GLY A 176 -4.04 1.23 -7.59
CA GLY A 176 -2.85 1.18 -6.74
C GLY A 176 -2.77 -0.04 -5.82
N LYS A 177 -3.22 -1.22 -6.28
CA LYS A 177 -3.14 -2.49 -5.54
C LYS A 177 -1.75 -2.77 -4.98
N SER A 178 -0.70 -2.56 -5.80
CA SER A 178 0.70 -2.78 -5.38
C SER A 178 1.07 -1.96 -4.15
N LEU A 179 0.68 -0.69 -4.08
CA LEU A 179 0.91 0.14 -2.89
C LEU A 179 0.05 -0.31 -1.71
N SER A 180 -1.18 -0.79 -1.95
CA SER A 180 -2.00 -1.37 -0.87
C SER A 180 -1.33 -2.59 -0.25
N MET A 181 -0.71 -3.45 -1.07
CA MET A 181 0.09 -4.59 -0.57
C MET A 181 1.30 -4.14 0.24
N VAL A 182 2.00 -3.08 -0.19
CA VAL A 182 3.13 -2.50 0.55
C VAL A 182 2.67 -1.96 1.90
N PHE A 183 1.58 -1.17 1.95
CA PHE A 183 1.03 -0.63 3.19
C PHE A 183 0.58 -1.73 4.15
N TYR A 184 -0.10 -2.74 3.63
CA TYR A 184 -0.49 -3.92 4.38
C TYR A 184 0.73 -4.65 4.96
N SER A 185 1.70 -4.98 4.12
CA SER A 185 2.92 -5.69 4.52
C SER A 185 3.70 -4.94 5.59
N GLY A 186 3.91 -3.62 5.41
CA GLY A 186 4.61 -2.79 6.39
C GLY A 186 3.90 -2.74 7.75
N GLN A 187 2.57 -2.73 7.74
CA GLN A 187 1.77 -2.73 8.97
C GLN A 187 1.81 -4.09 9.67
N ILE A 188 1.68 -5.18 8.94
CA ILE A 188 1.76 -6.56 9.48
C ILE A 188 3.15 -6.85 10.03
N ILE A 189 4.22 -6.49 9.31
CA ILE A 189 5.61 -6.71 9.74
C ILE A 189 5.90 -6.05 11.10
N THR A 190 5.34 -4.85 11.31
CA THR A 190 5.59 -4.09 12.53
C THR A 190 4.56 -4.36 13.64
N HIS A 191 3.55 -5.20 13.38
CA HIS A 191 2.49 -5.48 14.35
C HIS A 191 2.99 -6.42 15.47
N PRO A 192 2.86 -6.03 16.77
CA PRO A 192 3.43 -6.81 17.88
C PRO A 192 2.91 -8.25 17.97
N GLN A 193 1.62 -8.47 17.67
CA GLN A 193 1.01 -9.80 17.71
C GLN A 193 1.55 -10.76 16.65
N MET A 194 2.10 -10.23 15.54
CA MET A 194 2.63 -11.05 14.47
C MET A 194 4.05 -11.57 14.72
N LYS A 195 4.76 -11.04 15.73
CA LYS A 195 6.06 -11.53 16.18
C LYS A 195 7.07 -11.71 15.04
N ASN A 196 7.31 -10.64 14.28
CA ASN A 196 8.21 -10.63 13.12
C ASN A 196 7.83 -11.67 12.04
N PRO A 197 6.67 -11.51 11.37
CA PRO A 197 6.15 -12.45 10.39
C PRO A 197 7.00 -12.48 9.12
N THR A 198 6.90 -13.57 8.37
CA THR A 198 7.34 -13.63 6.98
C THR A 198 6.16 -13.33 6.07
N ILE A 199 6.35 -12.41 5.12
CA ILE A 199 5.36 -12.12 4.07
C ILE A 199 5.81 -12.81 2.78
N VAL A 200 4.96 -13.66 2.23
CA VAL A 200 5.18 -14.33 0.94
C VAL A 200 4.26 -13.71 -0.10
N ILE A 201 4.83 -13.06 -1.09
CA ILE A 201 4.09 -12.50 -2.23
C ILE A 201 4.11 -13.51 -3.36
N LEU A 202 2.93 -14.01 -3.71
CA LEU A 202 2.73 -14.92 -4.84
C LEU A 202 2.30 -14.14 -6.07
N THR A 203 3.03 -14.31 -7.16
CA THR A 203 2.71 -13.74 -8.47
C THR A 203 2.52 -14.85 -9.50
N ASP A 204 1.77 -14.55 -10.57
CA ASP A 204 1.49 -15.53 -11.62
C ASP A 204 2.63 -15.63 -12.65
N ARG A 205 3.27 -14.51 -12.97
CA ARG A 205 4.29 -14.41 -14.03
C ARG A 205 5.51 -13.61 -13.57
N ASN A 206 6.68 -14.01 -14.08
CA ASN A 206 7.94 -13.33 -13.76
C ASN A 206 7.95 -11.84 -14.15
N ASP A 207 7.35 -11.44 -15.29
CA ASP A 207 7.33 -10.05 -15.77
C ASP A 207 6.50 -9.11 -14.86
N LEU A 208 5.39 -9.60 -14.29
CA LEU A 208 4.59 -8.86 -13.31
C LEU A 208 5.27 -8.84 -11.93
N ASP A 209 6.06 -9.88 -11.66
CA ASP A 209 6.89 -9.98 -10.45
C ASP A 209 7.88 -8.83 -10.37
N ASP A 210 8.55 -8.47 -11.47
CA ASP A 210 9.55 -7.40 -11.51
C ASP A 210 8.96 -6.01 -11.19
N GLN A 211 7.76 -5.70 -11.70
CA GLN A 211 7.09 -4.42 -11.41
C GLN A 211 6.64 -4.33 -9.95
N LEU A 212 6.01 -5.39 -9.43
CA LEU A 212 5.55 -5.44 -8.05
C LEU A 212 6.75 -5.48 -7.08
N PHE A 213 7.76 -6.29 -7.40
CA PHE A 213 9.01 -6.36 -6.67
C PHE A 213 9.73 -5.00 -6.61
N GLY A 214 9.81 -4.29 -7.73
CA GLY A 214 10.35 -2.92 -7.80
C GLY A 214 9.57 -1.94 -6.92
N THR A 215 8.23 -2.04 -6.88
CA THR A 215 7.40 -1.20 -5.99
C THR A 215 7.74 -1.46 -4.52
N PHE A 216 7.90 -2.72 -4.11
CA PHE A 216 8.32 -3.06 -2.75
C PHE A 216 9.76 -2.61 -2.47
N GLY A 217 10.66 -2.79 -3.44
CA GLY A 217 12.05 -2.34 -3.36
C GLY A 217 12.19 -0.83 -3.14
N ASN A 218 11.32 -0.05 -3.76
CA ASN A 218 11.28 1.41 -3.57
C ASN A 218 10.70 1.84 -2.21
N CYS A 219 10.04 0.92 -1.48
CA CYS A 219 9.36 1.20 -0.21
C CYS A 219 10.04 0.57 1.01
N ILE A 220 11.34 0.25 0.94
CA ILE A 220 12.12 -0.39 2.02
C ILE A 220 11.98 0.36 3.36
N GLY A 221 11.88 1.68 3.32
CA GLY A 221 11.71 2.50 4.52
C GLY A 221 10.47 2.13 5.36
N LEU A 222 9.37 1.74 4.72
CA LEU A 222 8.16 1.26 5.38
C LEU A 222 8.29 -0.21 5.79
N LEU A 223 8.85 -1.04 4.92
CA LEU A 223 9.01 -2.49 5.13
C LEU A 223 10.09 -2.83 6.16
N ARG A 224 11.06 -1.93 6.38
CA ARG A 224 12.22 -2.10 7.27
C ARG A 224 13.10 -3.29 6.92
N GLN A 225 12.96 -3.80 5.72
CA GLN A 225 13.74 -4.95 5.21
C GLN A 225 13.71 -4.95 3.68
N THR A 226 14.72 -5.55 3.07
CA THR A 226 14.83 -5.66 1.62
C THR A 226 14.03 -6.88 1.14
N PRO A 227 13.12 -6.72 0.17
CA PRO A 227 12.45 -7.85 -0.45
C PRO A 227 13.44 -8.79 -1.13
N ILE A 228 13.17 -10.09 -1.10
CA ILE A 228 14.00 -11.13 -1.71
C ILE A 228 13.16 -11.90 -2.73
N GLN A 229 13.66 -12.01 -3.95
CA GLN A 229 13.05 -12.85 -4.97
C GLN A 229 13.60 -14.27 -4.89
N ALA A 230 12.75 -15.25 -4.69
CA ALA A 230 13.15 -16.65 -4.63
C ALA A 230 13.56 -17.14 -6.01
N LYS A 231 14.78 -17.67 -6.14
CA LYS A 231 15.34 -18.12 -7.41
C LYS A 231 14.71 -19.43 -7.89
N ASN A 232 14.56 -20.37 -6.99
CA ASN A 232 14.04 -21.71 -7.25
C ASN A 232 13.35 -22.25 -5.99
N ARG A 233 12.89 -23.48 -6.06
CA ARG A 233 12.16 -24.20 -5.01
C ARG A 233 12.99 -24.39 -3.73
N ASP A 234 14.26 -24.79 -3.88
CA ASP A 234 15.14 -25.01 -2.72
C ASP A 234 15.42 -23.70 -1.99
N HIS A 235 15.58 -22.61 -2.74
CA HIS A 235 15.78 -21.28 -2.16
C HIS A 235 14.53 -20.84 -1.34
N ILE A 236 13.30 -21.18 -1.79
CA ILE A 236 12.09 -20.92 -0.98
C ILE A 236 12.15 -21.71 0.33
N LYS A 237 12.51 -23.00 0.27
CA LYS A 237 12.65 -23.85 1.47
C LYS A 237 13.64 -23.24 2.46
N GLU A 238 14.77 -22.75 1.99
CA GLU A 238 15.78 -22.08 2.82
C GLU A 238 15.24 -20.78 3.44
N LEU A 239 14.59 -19.93 2.64
CA LEU A 239 14.05 -18.67 3.10
C LEU A 239 12.93 -18.86 4.16
N LEU A 240 12.15 -19.93 4.05
CA LEU A 240 11.07 -20.23 5.00
C LEU A 240 11.55 -20.96 6.28
N LYS A 241 12.77 -21.50 6.29
CA LYS A 241 13.40 -22.07 7.49
C LYS A 241 13.85 -21.02 8.51
N VAL A 242 14.02 -19.77 8.07
CA VAL A 242 14.41 -18.67 8.96
C VAL A 242 13.34 -18.47 10.03
N SER A 243 13.76 -18.26 11.27
CA SER A 243 12.88 -18.19 12.44
C SER A 243 11.89 -17.01 12.45
N GLY A 244 12.11 -16.00 11.63
CA GLY A 244 11.21 -14.84 11.51
C GLY A 244 11.68 -13.80 10.51
N GLY A 245 10.75 -12.91 10.12
CA GLY A 245 11.00 -11.83 9.16
C GLY A 245 11.05 -12.29 7.71
N GLY A 246 11.27 -11.35 6.81
CA GLY A 246 11.40 -11.56 5.37
C GLY A 246 10.16 -11.15 4.57
N VAL A 247 10.42 -10.51 3.43
CA VAL A 247 9.43 -10.32 2.35
C VAL A 247 9.95 -11.10 1.14
N ILE A 248 9.28 -12.18 0.82
CA ILE A 248 9.72 -13.16 -0.18
C ILE A 248 8.77 -13.09 -1.37
N PHE A 249 9.32 -12.85 -2.54
CA PHE A 249 8.61 -12.91 -3.81
C PHE A 249 8.83 -14.27 -4.47
N THR A 250 7.75 -14.85 -4.97
CA THR A 250 7.81 -16.15 -5.62
C THR A 250 6.62 -16.35 -6.54
N THR A 251 6.70 -17.33 -7.45
CA THR A 251 5.61 -17.73 -8.33
C THR A 251 5.01 -19.06 -7.87
N ILE A 252 3.73 -19.28 -8.20
CA ILE A 252 3.02 -20.49 -7.80
C ILE A 252 3.67 -21.76 -8.33
N GLN A 253 4.30 -21.69 -9.53
CA GLN A 253 5.00 -22.81 -10.16
C GLN A 253 6.14 -23.38 -9.30
N LYS A 254 6.74 -22.55 -8.44
CA LYS A 254 7.81 -22.98 -7.54
C LYS A 254 7.30 -23.82 -6.35
N PHE A 255 5.97 -23.95 -6.21
CA PHE A 255 5.32 -24.83 -5.22
C PHE A 255 4.80 -26.15 -5.81
N SER A 256 5.02 -26.44 -7.09
CA SER A 256 4.64 -27.72 -7.68
C SER A 256 5.51 -28.85 -7.14
N PRO A 257 4.99 -30.04 -6.81
CA PRO A 257 5.81 -31.17 -6.38
C PRO A 257 6.75 -31.65 -7.48
N GLU A 258 7.92 -32.15 -7.11
CA GLU A 258 8.89 -32.71 -8.07
C GLU A 258 8.46 -34.09 -8.59
N GLU A 259 8.03 -34.95 -7.66
CA GLU A 259 7.52 -36.26 -7.94
C GLU A 259 6.30 -36.54 -7.03
N GLY A 260 5.24 -37.09 -7.60
CA GLY A 260 4.03 -37.42 -6.84
C GLY A 260 3.08 -36.23 -6.60
N ASN A 261 2.06 -36.45 -5.78
CA ASN A 261 0.96 -35.49 -5.55
C ASN A 261 1.04 -34.76 -4.21
N VAL A 262 2.06 -34.99 -3.41
CA VAL A 262 2.19 -34.43 -2.06
C VAL A 262 3.40 -33.53 -1.97
N TYR A 263 3.18 -32.31 -1.52
CA TYR A 263 4.25 -31.36 -1.20
C TYR A 263 4.58 -31.42 0.29
N ASP A 264 5.87 -31.49 0.63
CA ASP A 264 6.31 -31.48 2.02
C ASP A 264 5.92 -30.18 2.72
N THR A 265 5.67 -30.25 4.02
CA THR A 265 5.45 -29.06 4.85
C THR A 265 6.71 -28.17 4.81
N LEU A 266 6.55 -26.96 4.29
CA LEU A 266 7.67 -26.01 4.13
C LEU A 266 8.05 -25.36 5.45
N SER A 267 7.10 -25.17 6.35
CA SER A 267 7.32 -24.53 7.65
C SER A 267 6.16 -24.82 8.61
N GLU A 268 6.49 -25.09 9.86
CA GLU A 268 5.51 -25.23 10.97
C GLU A 268 5.13 -23.88 11.59
N ARG A 269 5.67 -22.79 11.09
CA ARG A 269 5.42 -21.46 11.64
C ARG A 269 4.00 -20.98 11.37
N THR A 270 3.39 -20.36 12.36
CA THR A 270 2.01 -19.82 12.29
C THR A 270 1.94 -18.35 11.89
N ASN A 271 3.09 -17.67 11.77
CA ASN A 271 3.19 -16.26 11.42
C ASN A 271 3.78 -16.03 10.01
N ILE A 272 3.45 -16.89 9.08
CA ILE A 272 3.70 -16.68 7.64
C ILE A 272 2.41 -16.20 7.00
N VAL A 273 2.47 -15.06 6.33
CA VAL A 273 1.33 -14.45 5.63
C VAL A 273 1.57 -14.53 4.14
N VAL A 274 0.65 -15.17 3.43
CA VAL A 274 0.70 -15.29 1.97
C VAL A 274 -0.25 -14.29 1.35
N VAL A 275 0.27 -13.48 0.42
CA VAL A 275 -0.47 -12.49 -0.36
C VAL A 275 -0.36 -12.87 -1.84
N ALA A 276 -1.47 -13.29 -2.45
CA ALA A 276 -1.49 -13.64 -3.85
C ALA A 276 -1.98 -12.46 -4.70
N ASP A 277 -1.16 -12.03 -5.65
CA ASP A 277 -1.59 -11.10 -6.69
C ASP A 277 -2.26 -11.87 -7.83
N GLU A 278 -3.26 -11.24 -8.46
CA GLU A 278 -4.05 -11.85 -9.55
C GLU A 278 -4.54 -13.29 -9.22
N ALA A 279 -5.04 -13.48 -7.99
CA ALA A 279 -5.40 -14.78 -7.42
C ALA A 279 -6.38 -15.60 -8.31
N HIS A 280 -7.17 -14.91 -9.16
CA HIS A 280 -8.06 -15.57 -10.11
C HIS A 280 -7.30 -16.37 -11.19
N ARG A 281 -6.07 -15.98 -11.54
CA ARG A 281 -5.25 -16.67 -12.54
C ARG A 281 -4.59 -17.92 -11.96
N SER A 282 -4.24 -17.91 -10.70
CA SER A 282 -3.62 -19.06 -10.04
C SER A 282 -4.56 -20.27 -9.91
N GLN A 283 -5.87 -20.07 -10.09
CA GLN A 283 -6.87 -21.14 -10.05
C GLN A 283 -7.15 -21.78 -11.41
N TYR A 284 -6.68 -21.21 -12.52
CA TYR A 284 -6.93 -21.69 -13.87
C TYR A 284 -5.86 -22.68 -14.41
N GLY A 285 -5.00 -23.23 -13.61
CA GLY A 285 -3.94 -24.14 -14.04
C GLY A 285 -4.06 -25.57 -13.51
N PHE A 286 -4.87 -25.79 -12.49
CA PHE A 286 -5.05 -27.11 -11.87
C PHE A 286 -6.19 -27.90 -12.55
N LYS A 287 -6.08 -28.14 -13.87
CA LYS A 287 -6.89 -29.20 -14.49
C LYS A 287 -6.27 -30.53 -14.13
N GLY A 288 -6.77 -31.15 -13.07
CA GLY A 288 -6.52 -32.56 -12.81
C GLY A 288 -6.90 -33.37 -14.04
N ARG A 289 -5.96 -34.04 -14.68
CA ARG A 289 -6.23 -35.05 -15.69
C ARG A 289 -6.63 -36.32 -14.91
N LEU A 290 -7.87 -36.72 -15.02
CA LEU A 290 -8.27 -38.06 -14.59
C LEU A 290 -7.51 -39.05 -15.51
N VAL A 291 -6.53 -39.72 -15.00
CA VAL A 291 -5.91 -40.87 -15.62
C VAL A 291 -6.56 -42.08 -14.94
N GLU A 292 -7.40 -42.78 -15.67
CA GLU A 292 -7.84 -44.12 -15.26
C GLU A 292 -6.59 -45.02 -15.21
N VAL A 293 -6.16 -45.38 -14.02
CA VAL A 293 -5.22 -46.47 -13.82
C VAL A 293 -6.06 -47.71 -13.57
N GLU A 294 -5.98 -48.67 -14.43
CA GLU A 294 -6.56 -50.00 -14.23
C GLU A 294 -6.06 -50.51 -12.87
N ASP A 295 -7.02 -50.79 -11.97
CA ASP A 295 -6.89 -51.46 -10.67
C ASP A 295 -6.65 -50.60 -9.38
N THR A 296 -6.61 -49.31 -9.38
CA THR A 296 -6.73 -48.55 -8.11
C THR A 296 -7.29 -47.15 -8.38
N SER A 297 -8.35 -46.78 -7.66
CA SER A 297 -9.00 -45.47 -7.76
C SER A 297 -8.19 -44.35 -7.10
N GLU A 298 -7.01 -44.06 -7.63
CA GLU A 298 -6.19 -42.89 -7.23
C GLU A 298 -6.34 -41.79 -8.24
N ILE A 299 -6.78 -40.62 -7.79
CA ILE A 299 -6.79 -39.39 -8.58
C ILE A 299 -5.38 -38.83 -8.58
N ARG A 300 -4.70 -38.85 -9.73
CA ARG A 300 -3.41 -38.15 -9.91
C ARG A 300 -3.62 -36.85 -10.65
N TYR A 301 -3.11 -35.76 -10.07
CA TYR A 301 -3.06 -34.45 -10.71
C TYR A 301 -1.80 -34.37 -11.58
N GLY A 302 -1.99 -34.28 -12.88
CA GLY A 302 -0.89 -34.09 -13.83
C GLY A 302 -0.76 -32.64 -14.27
N ASN A 303 0.46 -32.20 -14.54
CA ASN A 303 0.83 -30.86 -15.06
C ASN A 303 0.23 -30.56 -16.42
#